data_b3d09e3493b8d8f7a91e52df8d89f486
#
_entry.id   b3d09e3493b8d8f7a91e52df8d89f486
#
_cell.length_a   1.000
_cell.length_b   1.000
_cell.length_c   1.000
_cell.angle_alpha   90.00
_cell.angle_beta   90.00
_cell.angle_gamma   90.00
#
_symmetry.space_group_name_H-M   'P 1'
#
loop_
_entity.id
_entity.type
_entity.pdbx_description
1 polymer ?
#
loop_
_entity_poly.entity_id
_entity_poly.type
_entity_poly.pdbx_seq_one_letter_code
_entity_poly.pdbx_strand_id
1 'polypeptide(L)'
;NIDEGGKLSTGGETAPDIVDGGLCINGGASDGSYLTFKSSDVAHGMTSEDETDTYATMAKQSGTKGGFQIRAFKEDSDTEWFEMNCQANNDASETKSASAKGAFTMVASKKSGTGTSNINANGNLLTIAGYTSTEFIFEGNGNFHAESGSTTFDAYEDAQLARAFDLSHGRGVIESKFDKFVQYNHEKLAELKLVGRDEDGTPNSMLNVTGLQRLHNGAIWQQYEKHNQLLEAVYDLAKEAVGEEKANAILEKHEIKRLQ
;
A
#
# COMPACT_ATOMS: atom_id res chain seq x y z
N ASN A 1 38.50 -13.42 -16.85
CA ASN A 1 39.82 -12.80 -16.55
C ASN A 1 39.86 -12.34 -15.10
N ILE A 2 41.01 -12.55 -14.47
CA ILE A 2 41.37 -11.88 -13.20
C ILE A 2 42.58 -11.01 -13.55
N ASP A 3 42.47 -9.69 -13.33
CA ASP A 3 43.58 -8.76 -13.55
C ASP A 3 44.46 -8.61 -12.30
N GLU A 4 45.58 -7.84 -12.43
CA GLU A 4 46.53 -7.60 -11.33
C GLU A 4 45.90 -6.86 -10.14
N GLY A 5 44.77 -6.15 -10.33
CA GLY A 5 44.00 -5.49 -9.30
C GLY A 5 42.93 -6.38 -8.64
N GLY A 6 42.88 -7.68 -8.95
CA GLY A 6 41.93 -8.63 -8.41
C GLY A 6 40.53 -8.49 -8.98
N LYS A 7 40.35 -7.85 -10.14
CA LYS A 7 39.06 -7.72 -10.83
C LYS A 7 38.77 -8.98 -11.64
N LEU A 8 37.64 -9.63 -11.38
CA LEU A 8 37.14 -10.74 -12.18
C LEU A 8 36.14 -10.23 -13.19
N SER A 9 36.40 -10.43 -14.49
CA SER A 9 35.48 -10.07 -15.56
C SER A 9 35.12 -11.23 -16.48
N THR A 10 33.93 -11.22 -17.03
CA THR A 10 33.40 -12.19 -18.00
C THR A 10 33.15 -11.53 -19.35
N GLY A 11 32.80 -12.31 -20.39
CA GLY A 11 32.37 -11.82 -21.69
C GLY A 11 33.38 -11.02 -22.48
N GLY A 12 34.70 -11.20 -22.20
CA GLY A 12 35.75 -10.44 -22.88
C GLY A 12 35.85 -8.97 -22.47
N GLU A 13 35.27 -8.58 -21.33
CA GLU A 13 35.37 -7.23 -20.78
C GLU A 13 36.81 -6.85 -20.48
N THR A 14 37.28 -5.73 -21.03
CA THR A 14 38.64 -5.24 -20.89
C THR A 14 38.78 -3.97 -20.06
N ALA A 15 37.62 -3.28 -19.77
CA ALA A 15 37.58 -2.05 -19.00
C ALA A 15 36.40 -2.10 -17.99
N PRO A 16 36.42 -3.02 -17.00
CA PRO A 16 35.33 -3.14 -16.05
C PRO A 16 35.24 -1.90 -15.17
N ASP A 17 34.01 -1.37 -15.00
CA ASP A 17 33.67 -0.21 -14.14
C ASP A 17 33.78 -0.56 -12.64
N ILE A 18 34.89 -1.14 -12.22
CA ILE A 18 35.20 -1.44 -10.82
C ILE A 18 36.57 -0.85 -10.48
N VAL A 19 36.67 -0.12 -9.36
CA VAL A 19 37.87 0.64 -8.99
C VAL A 19 38.96 -0.30 -8.46
N ASP A 20 38.66 -1.05 -7.39
CA ASP A 20 39.62 -1.92 -6.71
C ASP A 20 38.96 -3.28 -6.44
N GLY A 21 39.44 -4.34 -7.06
CA GLY A 21 38.90 -5.69 -6.92
C GLY A 21 37.39 -5.78 -7.21
N GLY A 22 36.86 -6.95 -7.38
CA GLY A 22 35.40 -7.15 -7.57
C GLY A 22 35.05 -8.00 -8.79
N LEU A 23 33.75 -8.08 -9.08
CA LEU A 23 33.19 -8.90 -10.17
C LEU A 23 32.42 -8.03 -11.15
N CYS A 24 32.83 -8.04 -12.41
CA CYS A 24 32.09 -7.51 -13.55
C CYS A 24 31.56 -8.67 -14.40
N ILE A 25 30.25 -8.77 -14.53
CA ILE A 25 29.59 -9.75 -15.39
C ILE A 25 29.08 -9.05 -16.64
N ASN A 26 29.79 -9.26 -17.75
CA ASN A 26 29.39 -8.74 -19.05
C ASN A 26 28.83 -9.91 -19.90
N GLY A 27 27.52 -9.90 -20.13
CA GLY A 27 26.81 -10.87 -20.96
C GLY A 27 26.73 -10.48 -22.43
N GLY A 28 27.41 -9.38 -22.86
CA GLY A 28 27.34 -8.87 -24.22
C GLY A 28 25.90 -8.52 -24.61
N ALA A 29 25.40 -9.01 -25.73
CA ALA A 29 24.06 -8.83 -26.23
C ALA A 29 23.07 -9.88 -25.70
N SER A 30 23.47 -10.75 -24.77
CA SER A 30 22.59 -11.77 -24.20
C SER A 30 21.47 -11.15 -23.36
N ASP A 31 20.27 -11.68 -23.48
CA ASP A 31 19.08 -11.28 -22.72
C ASP A 31 18.70 -12.30 -21.62
N GLY A 32 19.51 -13.34 -21.45
CA GLY A 32 19.32 -14.36 -20.41
C GLY A 32 19.79 -13.92 -19.03
N SER A 33 19.69 -14.83 -18.06
CA SER A 33 20.17 -14.63 -16.70
C SER A 33 21.70 -14.60 -16.65
N TYR A 34 22.27 -13.65 -15.91
CA TYR A 34 23.71 -13.51 -15.70
C TYR A 34 24.22 -14.24 -14.47
N LEU A 35 23.38 -14.37 -13.45
CA LEU A 35 23.62 -15.21 -12.28
C LEU A 35 22.42 -16.11 -12.08
N THR A 36 22.69 -17.38 -11.85
CA THR A 36 21.69 -18.40 -11.56
C THR A 36 22.13 -19.15 -10.30
N PHE A 37 21.23 -19.29 -9.35
CA PHE A 37 21.43 -19.99 -8.10
C PHE A 37 20.58 -21.26 -8.11
N LYS A 38 21.21 -22.40 -7.90
CA LYS A 38 20.60 -23.71 -8.05
C LYS A 38 20.87 -24.58 -6.83
N SER A 39 19.92 -25.45 -6.49
CA SER A 39 20.08 -26.48 -5.48
C SER A 39 19.33 -27.74 -5.90
N SER A 40 19.95 -28.91 -5.75
CA SER A 40 19.37 -30.19 -6.12
C SER A 40 18.18 -30.64 -5.23
N ASP A 41 17.95 -29.96 -4.13
CA ASP A 41 16.82 -30.17 -3.20
C ASP A 41 15.66 -29.19 -3.43
N VAL A 42 15.72 -28.36 -4.48
CA VAL A 42 14.64 -27.49 -4.94
C VAL A 42 13.99 -28.11 -6.19
N ALA A 43 12.64 -28.07 -6.22
CA ALA A 43 11.86 -28.61 -7.34
C ALA A 43 10.60 -27.77 -7.61
N HIS A 44 10.75 -26.46 -7.87
CA HIS A 44 9.64 -25.51 -7.97
C HIS A 44 8.65 -25.77 -9.12
N GLY A 45 9.00 -26.56 -10.11
CA GLY A 45 8.09 -26.97 -11.19
C GLY A 45 7.73 -25.90 -12.25
N MET A 46 8.16 -24.65 -12.08
CA MET A 46 7.89 -23.55 -13.03
C MET A 46 8.86 -23.58 -14.22
N THR A 47 8.91 -24.68 -14.95
CA THR A 47 9.92 -24.98 -15.97
C THR A 47 9.80 -24.13 -17.24
N SER A 48 8.72 -23.36 -17.41
CA SER A 48 8.60 -22.33 -18.44
C SER A 48 9.38 -21.06 -18.12
N GLU A 49 9.73 -20.85 -16.84
CA GLU A 49 10.45 -19.69 -16.37
C GLU A 49 11.95 -19.95 -16.23
N ASP A 50 12.31 -21.08 -15.60
CA ASP A 50 13.70 -21.52 -15.40
C ASP A 50 13.75 -23.03 -15.11
N GLU A 51 14.97 -23.61 -15.00
CA GLU A 51 15.12 -25.03 -14.65
C GLU A 51 14.62 -25.31 -13.23
N THR A 52 14.06 -26.49 -13.01
CA THR A 52 13.31 -26.85 -11.78
C THR A 52 14.11 -26.72 -10.49
N ASP A 53 15.43 -26.84 -10.55
CA ASP A 53 16.37 -26.73 -9.41
C ASP A 53 16.94 -25.30 -9.21
N THR A 54 16.49 -24.33 -10.02
CA THR A 54 16.86 -22.92 -9.92
C THR A 54 16.01 -22.22 -8.86
N TYR A 55 16.61 -21.70 -7.78
CA TYR A 55 15.84 -20.98 -6.77
C TYR A 55 15.95 -19.45 -6.86
N ALA A 56 16.96 -18.92 -7.59
CA ALA A 56 17.03 -17.48 -7.86
C ALA A 56 17.82 -17.16 -9.11
N THR A 57 17.48 -16.05 -9.76
CA THR A 57 18.22 -15.51 -10.91
C THR A 57 18.38 -14.00 -10.83
N MET A 58 19.42 -13.49 -11.49
CA MET A 58 19.64 -12.06 -11.75
C MET A 58 19.85 -11.83 -13.23
N ALA A 59 19.09 -10.92 -13.80
CA ALA A 59 19.02 -10.69 -15.24
C ALA A 59 18.88 -9.20 -15.59
N LYS A 60 19.04 -8.89 -16.86
CA LYS A 60 18.61 -7.62 -17.43
C LYS A 60 17.09 -7.61 -17.58
N GLN A 61 16.42 -6.56 -17.12
CA GLN A 61 14.96 -6.45 -17.17
C GLN A 61 14.41 -6.35 -18.60
N SER A 62 15.12 -5.64 -19.47
CA SER A 62 14.72 -5.45 -20.87
C SER A 62 15.92 -5.63 -21.79
N GLY A 63 15.77 -6.43 -22.84
CA GLY A 63 16.82 -6.79 -23.75
C GLY A 63 17.62 -5.62 -24.30
N THR A 64 16.93 -4.58 -24.79
CA THR A 64 17.55 -3.42 -25.43
C THR A 64 17.62 -2.16 -24.56
N LYS A 65 16.83 -2.10 -23.45
CA LYS A 65 16.67 -0.90 -22.63
C LYS A 65 17.36 -0.99 -21.27
N GLY A 66 17.85 -2.18 -20.89
CA GLY A 66 18.51 -2.42 -19.61
C GLY A 66 17.51 -2.58 -18.45
N GLY A 67 17.86 -2.08 -17.28
CA GLY A 67 17.19 -2.38 -16.02
C GLY A 67 17.74 -3.65 -15.38
N PHE A 68 17.41 -3.90 -14.13
CA PHE A 68 17.88 -5.05 -13.36
C PHE A 68 16.70 -5.80 -12.77
N GLN A 69 16.69 -7.12 -12.88
CA GLN A 69 15.67 -8.00 -12.35
C GLN A 69 16.30 -9.03 -11.42
N ILE A 70 15.69 -9.21 -10.26
CA ILE A 70 15.94 -10.33 -9.36
C ILE A 70 14.68 -11.17 -9.33
N ARG A 71 14.78 -12.49 -9.52
CA ARG A 71 13.68 -13.44 -9.44
C ARG A 71 14.01 -14.49 -8.40
N ALA A 72 13.02 -14.84 -7.59
CA ALA A 72 13.08 -15.97 -6.65
C ALA A 72 12.01 -16.99 -7.03
N PHE A 73 12.35 -18.26 -6.94
CA PHE A 73 11.47 -19.38 -7.21
C PHE A 73 11.38 -20.24 -5.95
N LYS A 74 10.18 -20.57 -5.52
CA LYS A 74 9.92 -21.37 -4.33
C LYS A 74 8.92 -22.47 -4.64
N GLU A 75 9.11 -23.64 -4.01
CA GLU A 75 8.29 -24.81 -4.22
C GLU A 75 6.94 -24.74 -3.48
N ASP A 76 6.94 -24.17 -2.29
CA ASP A 76 5.78 -24.05 -1.42
C ASP A 76 5.63 -22.68 -0.77
N SER A 77 4.74 -22.53 0.23
CA SER A 77 4.38 -21.25 0.84
C SER A 77 4.60 -21.20 2.37
N ASP A 78 5.44 -22.09 2.91
CA ASP A 78 5.64 -22.21 4.35
C ASP A 78 6.49 -21.09 4.98
N THR A 79 7.28 -20.38 4.16
CA THR A 79 8.09 -19.24 4.57
C THR A 79 8.05 -18.13 3.49
N GLU A 80 8.76 -17.03 3.71
CA GLU A 80 8.89 -15.93 2.75
C GLU A 80 9.56 -16.41 1.46
N TRP A 81 9.06 -15.92 0.33
CA TRP A 81 9.62 -16.26 -0.99
C TRP A 81 10.85 -15.43 -1.33
N PHE A 82 10.92 -14.22 -0.81
CA PHE A 82 12.04 -13.31 -0.96
C PHE A 82 12.12 -12.39 0.24
N GLU A 83 13.28 -12.31 0.89
CA GLU A 83 13.52 -11.46 2.05
C GLU A 83 14.69 -10.51 1.78
N MET A 84 14.53 -9.24 2.16
CA MET A 84 15.62 -8.26 2.23
C MET A 84 15.77 -7.80 3.68
N ASN A 85 16.80 -8.28 4.37
CA ASN A 85 17.04 -8.02 5.78
C ASN A 85 18.13 -6.96 5.96
N CYS A 86 17.82 -5.89 6.70
CA CYS A 86 18.75 -4.80 7.03
C CYS A 86 18.99 -4.78 8.54
N GLN A 87 20.25 -4.98 8.95
CA GLN A 87 20.63 -5.01 10.37
C GLN A 87 21.70 -3.96 10.66
N ALA A 88 21.55 -3.28 11.80
CA ALA A 88 22.50 -2.27 12.27
C ALA A 88 22.66 -2.31 13.79
N ASN A 89 23.74 -1.70 14.31
CA ASN A 89 23.99 -1.63 15.76
C ASN A 89 23.06 -0.65 16.50
N ASN A 90 22.51 0.35 15.79
CA ASN A 90 21.73 1.44 16.39
C ASN A 90 20.34 1.49 15.74
N ASP A 91 19.40 2.14 16.41
CA ASP A 91 18.07 2.41 15.90
C ASP A 91 18.09 3.25 14.62
N ALA A 92 17.05 3.10 13.82
CA ALA A 92 16.83 3.92 12.63
C ALA A 92 16.54 5.39 13.02
N SER A 93 16.77 6.31 12.08
CA SER A 93 16.49 7.74 12.28
C SER A 93 14.99 7.99 12.57
N GLU A 94 14.70 8.76 13.59
CA GLU A 94 13.35 9.22 13.94
C GLU A 94 12.94 10.52 13.23
N THR A 95 13.84 11.13 12.45
CA THR A 95 13.58 12.38 11.73
C THR A 95 12.44 12.22 10.72
N LYS A 96 11.47 13.14 10.75
CA LYS A 96 10.32 13.19 9.83
C LYS A 96 10.44 14.45 8.94
N SER A 97 11.31 14.41 7.94
CA SER A 97 11.55 15.51 7.01
C SER A 97 11.85 14.98 5.60
N ALA A 98 11.94 15.87 4.62
CA ALA A 98 12.33 15.51 3.26
C ALA A 98 13.74 14.91 3.13
N SER A 99 14.59 15.03 4.15
CA SER A 99 15.93 14.44 4.23
C SER A 99 16.01 13.23 5.16
N ALA A 100 14.88 12.73 5.65
CA ALA A 100 14.81 11.56 6.52
C ALA A 100 15.46 10.33 5.87
N LYS A 101 16.10 9.49 6.69
CA LYS A 101 16.71 8.22 6.29
C LYS A 101 15.97 7.08 6.97
N GLY A 102 15.62 6.05 6.21
CA GLY A 102 15.05 4.81 6.75
C GLY A 102 16.11 3.74 6.91
N ALA A 103 15.82 2.72 7.69
CA ALA A 103 16.64 1.50 7.76
C ALA A 103 16.71 0.81 6.38
N PHE A 104 15.63 0.88 5.63
CA PHE A 104 15.56 0.46 4.23
C PHE A 104 15.08 1.65 3.38
N THR A 105 15.79 1.96 2.30
CA THR A 105 15.47 3.08 1.41
C THR A 105 15.45 2.63 -0.04
N MET A 106 14.33 2.83 -0.74
CA MET A 106 14.23 2.69 -2.19
C MET A 106 14.33 4.08 -2.82
N VAL A 107 15.24 4.26 -3.78
CA VAL A 107 15.43 5.54 -4.48
C VAL A 107 15.23 5.33 -5.96
N ALA A 108 14.34 6.11 -6.56
CA ALA A 108 14.17 6.18 -8.01
C ALA A 108 14.43 7.59 -8.52
N SER A 109 15.13 7.69 -9.64
CA SER A 109 15.46 8.95 -10.29
C SER A 109 15.35 8.81 -11.82
N LYS A 110 15.18 9.94 -12.51
CA LYS A 110 15.23 9.99 -13.98
C LYS A 110 16.49 10.66 -14.48
N LYS A 111 16.84 10.40 -15.72
CA LYS A 111 17.96 11.05 -16.40
C LYS A 111 17.74 12.58 -16.51
N SER A 112 18.80 13.34 -16.26
CA SER A 112 18.87 14.80 -16.48
C SER A 112 20.26 15.15 -16.99
N GLY A 113 20.39 15.41 -18.29
CA GLY A 113 21.69 15.57 -18.93
C GLY A 113 22.54 14.30 -18.80
N THR A 114 23.73 14.42 -18.22
CA THR A 114 24.62 13.30 -17.86
C THR A 114 24.40 12.79 -16.42
N GLY A 115 23.57 13.44 -15.64
CA GLY A 115 23.25 13.09 -14.26
C GLY A 115 21.80 12.62 -14.09
N THR A 116 21.28 12.79 -12.88
CA THR A 116 19.93 12.39 -12.49
C THR A 116 19.14 13.56 -11.86
N SER A 117 17.82 13.45 -11.87
CA SER A 117 16.88 14.35 -11.19
C SER A 117 15.71 13.54 -10.62
N ASN A 118 14.88 14.23 -9.84
CA ASN A 118 13.68 13.61 -9.26
C ASN A 118 12.73 13.09 -10.35
N ILE A 119 12.04 12.03 -10.06
CA ILE A 119 10.85 11.60 -10.81
C ILE A 119 9.83 12.74 -10.79
N ASN A 120 9.01 12.89 -11.83
CA ASN A 120 7.94 13.86 -11.86
C ASN A 120 6.95 13.63 -10.71
N ALA A 121 6.30 14.71 -10.26
CA ALA A 121 5.35 14.65 -9.14
C ALA A 121 4.29 13.54 -9.29
N ASN A 122 3.72 13.38 -10.47
CA ASN A 122 2.71 12.34 -10.78
C ASN A 122 3.33 11.05 -11.38
N GLY A 123 4.64 10.88 -11.29
CA GLY A 123 5.32 9.65 -11.74
C GLY A 123 5.32 8.58 -10.65
N ASN A 124 5.08 7.34 -11.02
CA ASN A 124 5.11 6.21 -10.11
C ASN A 124 6.54 5.97 -9.63
N LEU A 125 6.78 6.05 -8.31
CA LEU A 125 8.08 5.72 -7.68
C LEU A 125 8.19 4.23 -7.38
N LEU A 126 7.12 3.65 -6.86
CA LEU A 126 7.03 2.24 -6.49
C LEU A 126 5.64 1.73 -6.82
N THR A 127 5.58 0.55 -7.41
CA THR A 127 4.34 -0.21 -7.58
C THR A 127 4.50 -1.58 -6.93
N ILE A 128 3.43 -2.07 -6.30
CA ILE A 128 3.33 -3.44 -5.83
C ILE A 128 2.20 -4.10 -6.61
N ALA A 129 2.48 -5.22 -7.25
CA ALA A 129 1.55 -5.87 -8.16
C ALA A 129 1.42 -7.36 -7.84
N GLY A 130 0.22 -7.91 -8.05
CA GLY A 130 -0.05 -9.34 -8.13
C GLY A 130 -0.03 -9.77 -9.59
N TYR A 131 1.03 -10.45 -10.05
CA TYR A 131 1.28 -10.92 -11.41
C TYR A 131 1.06 -9.83 -12.48
N THR A 132 -0.17 -9.63 -12.98
CA THR A 132 -0.52 -8.67 -14.04
C THR A 132 -1.28 -7.44 -13.55
N SER A 133 -1.65 -7.39 -12.27
CA SER A 133 -2.49 -6.34 -11.67
C SER A 133 -1.69 -5.53 -10.67
N THR A 134 -1.64 -4.21 -10.83
CA THR A 134 -1.02 -3.32 -9.85
C THR A 134 -2.02 -3.02 -8.73
N GLU A 135 -1.66 -3.36 -7.49
CA GLU A 135 -2.50 -3.21 -6.30
C GLU A 135 -2.19 -1.90 -5.54
N PHE A 136 -0.91 -1.48 -5.54
CA PHE A 136 -0.47 -0.29 -4.82
C PHE A 136 0.48 0.56 -5.67
N ILE A 137 0.33 1.89 -5.56
CA ILE A 137 1.19 2.86 -6.24
C ILE A 137 1.60 3.96 -5.25
N PHE A 138 2.90 4.28 -5.21
CA PHE A 138 3.45 5.45 -4.53
C PHE A 138 3.98 6.42 -5.58
N GLU A 139 3.47 7.66 -5.57
CA GLU A 139 3.86 8.71 -6.51
C GLU A 139 4.98 9.61 -5.99
N GLY A 140 5.61 10.34 -6.90
CA GLY A 140 6.68 11.29 -6.61
C GLY A 140 6.26 12.49 -5.75
N ASN A 141 4.98 12.80 -5.66
CA ASN A 141 4.40 13.84 -4.81
C ASN A 141 3.99 13.34 -3.42
N GLY A 142 4.20 12.06 -3.12
CA GLY A 142 3.83 11.43 -1.86
C GLY A 142 2.40 10.88 -1.81
N ASN A 143 1.64 10.93 -2.91
CA ASN A 143 0.35 10.26 -2.97
C ASN A 143 0.53 8.74 -2.92
N PHE A 144 -0.41 8.09 -2.26
CA PHE A 144 -0.53 6.64 -2.18
C PHE A 144 -1.86 6.21 -2.76
N HIS A 145 -1.83 5.32 -3.74
CA HIS A 145 -3.01 4.72 -4.35
C HIS A 145 -3.03 3.24 -4.02
N ALA A 146 -4.19 2.75 -3.66
CA ALA A 146 -4.45 1.33 -3.47
C ALA A 146 -5.73 0.98 -4.22
N GLU A 147 -5.73 -0.16 -4.91
CA GLU A 147 -6.97 -0.69 -5.44
C GLU A 147 -7.89 -1.02 -4.27
N SER A 148 -9.07 -0.43 -4.28
CA SER A 148 -10.06 -0.64 -3.22
C SER A 148 -11.03 -1.73 -3.64
N GLY A 149 -11.24 -2.72 -2.78
CA GLY A 149 -12.31 -3.69 -2.96
C GLY A 149 -13.69 -3.02 -3.15
N SER A 150 -14.64 -3.75 -3.68
CA SER A 150 -15.99 -3.26 -4.04
C SER A 150 -16.93 -3.06 -2.84
N THR A 151 -16.47 -3.19 -1.59
CA THR A 151 -17.32 -3.06 -0.42
C THR A 151 -17.80 -1.62 -0.27
N THR A 152 -19.11 -1.41 -0.30
CA THR A 152 -19.78 -0.17 0.12
C THR A 152 -20.21 -0.33 1.57
N PHE A 153 -20.11 0.74 2.35
CA PHE A 153 -20.47 0.74 3.77
C PHE A 153 -21.85 1.37 4.03
N ASP A 154 -22.63 1.67 2.98
CA ASP A 154 -23.95 2.31 3.09
C ASP A 154 -25.04 1.40 3.71
N ALA A 155 -24.80 0.09 3.75
CA ALA A 155 -25.72 -0.91 4.29
C ALA A 155 -25.51 -1.20 5.78
N TYR A 156 -24.53 -0.57 6.44
CA TYR A 156 -24.18 -0.80 7.84
C TYR A 156 -24.39 0.47 8.67
N GLU A 157 -24.37 0.34 10.00
CA GLU A 157 -24.30 1.48 10.91
C GLU A 157 -22.87 2.02 10.95
N ASP A 158 -22.42 2.66 9.87
CA ASP A 158 -21.02 3.01 9.61
C ASP A 158 -20.42 3.91 10.68
N ALA A 159 -21.18 4.83 11.26
CA ALA A 159 -20.72 5.67 12.36
C ALA A 159 -20.39 4.86 13.62
N GLN A 160 -21.16 3.81 13.91
CA GLN A 160 -20.91 2.91 15.04
C GLN A 160 -19.68 2.04 14.77
N LEU A 161 -19.53 1.54 13.54
CA LEU A 161 -18.36 0.75 13.14
C LEU A 161 -17.08 1.59 13.13
N ALA A 162 -17.14 2.86 12.69
CA ALA A 162 -16.00 3.78 12.77
C ALA A 162 -15.61 4.02 14.24
N ARG A 163 -16.56 4.16 15.14
CA ARG A 163 -16.31 4.27 16.58
C ARG A 163 -15.76 2.97 17.18
N ALA A 164 -16.30 1.81 16.78
CA ALA A 164 -15.78 0.51 17.21
C ALA A 164 -14.34 0.31 16.78
N PHE A 165 -14.01 0.72 15.55
CA PHE A 165 -12.65 0.69 15.03
C PHE A 165 -11.70 1.53 15.88
N ASP A 166 -12.06 2.78 16.18
CA ASP A 166 -11.26 3.68 17.04
C ASP A 166 -11.00 3.05 18.42
N LEU A 167 -12.04 2.48 19.04
CA LEU A 167 -11.95 1.85 20.36
C LEU A 167 -11.16 0.54 20.37
N SER A 168 -11.14 -0.21 19.26
CA SER A 168 -10.41 -1.48 19.14
C SER A 168 -8.89 -1.26 19.14
N HIS A 169 -8.42 -0.06 18.79
CA HIS A 169 -7.00 0.28 18.62
C HIS A 169 -6.46 1.28 19.64
N GLY A 170 -7.26 1.72 20.59
CA GLY A 170 -6.83 2.65 21.60
C GLY A 170 -7.99 3.17 22.43
N ARG A 171 -7.69 4.14 23.30
CA ARG A 171 -8.74 4.89 24.00
C ARG A 171 -9.30 5.94 23.05
N GLY A 172 -10.57 5.83 22.70
CA GLY A 172 -11.26 6.85 21.92
C GLY A 172 -11.14 8.24 22.55
N VAL A 173 -11.17 9.27 21.72
CA VAL A 173 -11.06 10.67 22.16
C VAL A 173 -12.29 11.11 22.96
N ILE A 174 -13.46 10.47 22.74
CA ILE A 174 -14.72 10.78 23.40
C ILE A 174 -15.26 9.52 24.06
N GLU A 175 -15.36 9.51 25.38
CA GLU A 175 -16.05 8.46 26.12
C GLU A 175 -17.56 8.73 26.12
N SER A 176 -18.35 7.73 25.76
CA SER A 176 -19.81 7.77 25.83
C SER A 176 -20.39 6.51 26.50
N LYS A 177 -21.62 6.61 26.99
CA LYS A 177 -22.34 5.45 27.56
C LYS A 177 -22.57 4.32 26.54
N PHE A 178 -22.38 4.60 25.24
CA PHE A 178 -22.52 3.64 24.15
C PHE A 178 -21.21 2.93 23.82
N ASP A 179 -20.06 3.36 24.33
CA ASP A 179 -18.75 2.81 23.99
C ASP A 179 -18.62 1.32 24.29
N LYS A 180 -19.23 0.83 25.36
CA LYS A 180 -19.26 -0.61 25.67
C LYS A 180 -19.95 -1.43 24.58
N PHE A 181 -21.05 -0.93 24.04
CA PHE A 181 -21.75 -1.57 22.94
C PHE A 181 -20.88 -1.62 21.70
N VAL A 182 -20.16 -0.55 21.44
CA VAL A 182 -19.28 -0.39 20.26
C VAL A 182 -18.03 -1.26 20.36
N GLN A 183 -17.45 -1.42 21.57
CA GLN A 183 -16.28 -2.30 21.82
C GLN A 183 -16.51 -3.76 21.42
N TYR A 184 -17.72 -4.25 21.48
CA TYR A 184 -18.07 -5.64 21.11
C TYR A 184 -18.15 -5.87 19.60
N ASN A 185 -17.96 -4.84 18.76
CA ASN A 185 -18.03 -4.98 17.31
C ASN A 185 -16.70 -5.39 16.66
N HIS A 186 -15.68 -5.82 17.43
CA HIS A 186 -14.38 -6.22 16.88
C HIS A 186 -14.53 -7.39 15.90
N GLU A 187 -15.36 -8.38 16.21
CA GLU A 187 -15.68 -9.47 15.30
C GLU A 187 -16.32 -8.97 14.00
N LYS A 188 -17.23 -8.00 14.08
CA LYS A 188 -17.85 -7.38 12.90
C LYS A 188 -16.83 -6.63 12.03
N LEU A 189 -15.87 -5.94 12.64
CA LEU A 189 -14.78 -5.30 11.92
C LEU A 189 -13.91 -6.31 11.16
N ALA A 190 -13.65 -7.47 11.76
CA ALA A 190 -12.90 -8.56 11.12
C ALA A 190 -13.70 -9.24 9.99
N GLU A 191 -15.01 -9.45 10.16
CA GLU A 191 -15.90 -9.92 9.08
C GLU A 191 -15.88 -9.00 7.87
N LEU A 192 -15.87 -7.68 8.11
CA LEU A 192 -15.80 -6.64 7.08
C LEU A 192 -14.37 -6.40 6.54
N LYS A 193 -13.39 -7.18 7.00
CA LYS A 193 -11.98 -7.06 6.63
C LYS A 193 -11.37 -5.69 6.94
N LEU A 194 -11.87 -5.01 7.96
CA LEU A 194 -11.34 -3.74 8.45
C LEU A 194 -10.19 -3.95 9.43
N VAL A 195 -10.19 -5.08 10.13
CA VAL A 195 -9.07 -5.59 10.93
C VAL A 195 -8.71 -7.00 10.48
N GLY A 196 -7.47 -7.42 10.76
CA GLY A 196 -6.98 -8.75 10.45
C GLY A 196 -7.47 -9.81 11.43
N ARG A 197 -7.04 -11.05 11.21
CA ARG A 197 -7.20 -12.19 12.12
C ARG A 197 -5.87 -12.88 12.34
N ASP A 198 -5.66 -13.40 13.54
CA ASP A 198 -4.58 -14.30 13.86
C ASP A 198 -4.86 -15.70 13.29
N GLU A 199 -3.88 -16.62 13.35
CA GLU A 199 -3.99 -17.98 12.82
C GLU A 199 -5.14 -18.80 13.45
N ASP A 200 -5.48 -18.50 14.71
CA ASP A 200 -6.61 -19.10 15.41
C ASP A 200 -7.98 -18.50 15.04
N GLY A 201 -7.99 -17.51 14.13
CA GLY A 201 -9.18 -16.81 13.69
C GLY A 201 -9.61 -15.62 14.56
N THR A 202 -8.91 -15.35 15.66
CA THR A 202 -9.21 -14.22 16.56
C THR A 202 -8.93 -12.87 15.87
N PRO A 203 -9.84 -11.88 15.92
CA PRO A 203 -9.57 -10.55 15.40
C PRO A 203 -8.35 -9.91 16.08
N ASN A 204 -7.47 -9.31 15.28
CA ASN A 204 -6.24 -8.68 15.75
C ASN A 204 -6.20 -7.17 15.43
N SER A 205 -5.05 -6.53 15.67
CA SER A 205 -4.84 -5.10 15.48
C SER A 205 -4.26 -4.70 14.13
N MET A 206 -4.17 -5.60 13.14
CA MET A 206 -3.74 -5.27 11.79
C MET A 206 -4.86 -4.53 11.06
N LEU A 207 -4.59 -3.30 10.62
CA LEU A 207 -5.59 -2.39 10.06
C LEU A 207 -5.62 -2.38 8.54
N ASN A 208 -6.82 -2.48 7.98
CA ASN A 208 -7.06 -2.12 6.59
C ASN A 208 -7.34 -0.62 6.48
N VAL A 209 -6.30 0.18 6.25
CA VAL A 209 -6.40 1.65 6.18
C VAL A 209 -7.30 2.12 5.03
N THR A 210 -7.27 1.44 3.90
CA THR A 210 -8.13 1.76 2.74
C THR A 210 -9.61 1.47 3.06
N GLY A 211 -9.88 0.34 3.70
CA GLY A 211 -11.21 -0.01 4.18
C GLY A 211 -11.74 1.00 5.22
N LEU A 212 -10.88 1.44 6.14
CA LEU A 212 -11.22 2.46 7.14
C LEU A 212 -11.64 3.78 6.47
N GLN A 213 -10.92 4.23 5.45
CA GLN A 213 -11.27 5.46 4.75
C GLN A 213 -12.65 5.37 4.09
N ARG A 214 -12.99 4.22 3.52
CA ARG A 214 -14.34 3.95 2.95
C ARG A 214 -15.42 3.91 4.02
N LEU A 215 -15.15 3.30 5.17
CA LEU A 215 -16.05 3.30 6.31
C LEU A 215 -16.34 4.73 6.79
N HIS A 216 -15.33 5.59 6.87
CA HIS A 216 -15.53 7.01 7.21
C HIS A 216 -16.40 7.72 6.19
N ASN A 217 -16.22 7.47 4.90
CA ASN A 217 -17.04 8.07 3.85
C ASN A 217 -18.52 7.63 3.99
N GLY A 218 -18.76 6.33 4.24
CA GLY A 218 -20.10 5.81 4.52
C GLY A 218 -20.74 6.46 5.76
N ALA A 219 -19.98 6.57 6.87
CA ALA A 219 -20.45 7.20 8.09
C ALA A 219 -20.84 8.68 7.87
N ILE A 220 -20.06 9.43 7.08
CA ILE A 220 -20.36 10.82 6.73
C ILE A 220 -21.63 10.88 5.86
N TRP A 221 -21.77 9.99 4.88
CA TRP A 221 -22.95 9.92 4.03
C TRP A 221 -24.22 9.63 4.83
N GLN A 222 -24.19 8.64 5.70
CA GLN A 222 -25.33 8.33 6.58
C GLN A 222 -25.72 9.51 7.49
N GLN A 223 -24.73 10.25 8.03
CA GLN A 223 -25.02 11.45 8.81
C GLN A 223 -25.70 12.53 7.96
N TYR A 224 -25.25 12.71 6.73
CA TYR A 224 -25.86 13.63 5.78
C TYR A 224 -27.31 13.25 5.47
N GLU A 225 -27.61 11.99 5.18
CA GLU A 225 -28.97 11.50 4.93
C GLU A 225 -29.88 11.68 6.15
N LYS A 226 -29.41 11.28 7.34
CA LYS A 226 -30.15 11.45 8.60
C LYS A 226 -30.43 12.92 8.92
N HIS A 227 -29.47 13.80 8.63
CA HIS A 227 -29.65 15.25 8.79
C HIS A 227 -30.72 15.80 7.85
N ASN A 228 -30.74 15.39 6.59
CA ASN A 228 -31.74 15.79 5.62
C ASN A 228 -33.13 15.28 6.01
N GLN A 229 -33.25 14.02 6.45
CA GLN A 229 -34.51 13.46 6.94
C GLN A 229 -35.05 14.27 8.15
N LEU A 230 -34.17 14.63 9.08
CA LEU A 230 -34.56 15.47 10.23
C LEU A 230 -34.99 16.86 9.78
N LEU A 231 -34.25 17.47 8.84
CA LEU A 231 -34.62 18.78 8.30
C LEU A 231 -36.02 18.77 7.65
N GLU A 232 -36.32 17.76 6.85
CA GLU A 232 -37.64 17.61 6.24
C GLU A 232 -38.75 17.42 7.31
N ALA A 233 -38.52 16.55 8.31
CA ALA A 233 -39.46 16.34 9.40
C ALA A 233 -39.71 17.63 10.22
N VAL A 234 -38.67 18.40 10.51
CA VAL A 234 -38.77 19.70 11.20
C VAL A 234 -39.52 20.73 10.35
N TYR A 235 -39.26 20.75 9.04
CA TYR A 235 -39.97 21.62 8.12
C TYR A 235 -41.47 21.31 8.06
N ASP A 236 -41.82 20.02 7.96
CA ASP A 236 -43.26 19.61 7.95
C ASP A 236 -43.95 20.00 9.24
N LEU A 237 -43.34 19.81 10.40
CA LEU A 237 -43.85 20.28 11.68
C LEU A 237 -44.03 21.81 11.72
N ALA A 238 -43.05 22.56 11.21
CA ALA A 238 -43.14 24.03 11.14
C ALA A 238 -44.26 24.47 10.20
N LYS A 239 -44.40 23.81 9.04
CA LYS A 239 -45.47 24.08 8.07
C LYS A 239 -46.86 23.83 8.68
N GLU A 240 -47.05 22.76 9.43
CA GLU A 240 -48.29 22.48 10.15
C GLU A 240 -48.58 23.54 11.25
N ALA A 241 -47.53 23.92 11.99
CA ALA A 241 -47.69 24.81 13.15
C ALA A 241 -47.92 26.28 12.78
N VAL A 242 -47.22 26.81 11.77
CA VAL A 242 -47.17 28.25 11.46
C VAL A 242 -47.52 28.61 10.02
N GLY A 243 -47.74 27.62 9.16
CA GLY A 243 -47.99 27.76 7.72
C GLY A 243 -46.72 27.81 6.88
N GLU A 244 -46.87 27.49 5.59
CA GLU A 244 -45.74 27.28 4.66
C GLU A 244 -44.91 28.55 4.44
N GLU A 245 -45.54 29.71 4.32
CA GLU A 245 -44.84 30.98 4.11
C GLU A 245 -43.89 31.32 5.25
N LYS A 246 -44.33 31.14 6.51
CA LYS A 246 -43.49 31.38 7.69
C LYS A 246 -42.40 30.30 7.85
N ALA A 247 -42.70 29.05 7.54
CA ALA A 247 -41.74 27.98 7.58
C ALA A 247 -40.58 28.26 6.57
N ASN A 248 -40.90 28.67 5.34
CA ASN A 248 -39.91 29.07 4.34
C ASN A 248 -39.10 30.29 4.79
N ALA A 249 -39.74 31.32 5.38
CA ALA A 249 -39.03 32.49 5.90
C ALA A 249 -38.02 32.13 7.03
N ILE A 250 -38.31 31.10 7.84
CA ILE A 250 -37.42 30.59 8.87
C ILE A 250 -36.20 29.95 8.22
N LEU A 251 -36.35 29.09 7.19
CA LEU A 251 -35.27 28.47 6.49
C LEU A 251 -34.35 29.50 5.81
N GLU A 252 -34.98 30.47 5.14
CA GLU A 252 -34.24 31.57 4.45
C GLU A 252 -33.45 32.41 5.45
N LYS A 253 -34.03 32.77 6.59
CA LYS A 253 -33.36 33.51 7.68
C LYS A 253 -32.09 32.79 8.18
N HIS A 254 -32.10 31.45 8.19
CA HIS A 254 -30.98 30.62 8.67
C HIS A 254 -30.14 30.08 7.56
N GLU A 255 -30.32 30.54 6.30
CA GLU A 255 -29.56 30.11 5.09
C GLU A 255 -29.63 28.59 4.87
N ILE A 256 -30.69 27.93 5.33
CA ILE A 256 -30.88 26.48 5.19
C ILE A 256 -31.54 26.21 3.84
N LYS A 257 -30.87 25.40 3.00
CA LYS A 257 -31.40 24.93 1.72
C LYS A 257 -31.95 23.52 1.87
N ARG A 258 -33.21 23.31 1.50
CA ARG A 258 -33.75 21.96 1.33
C ARG A 258 -33.22 21.37 0.05
N LEU A 259 -32.86 20.10 0.09
CA LEU A 259 -32.53 19.35 -1.12
C LEU A 259 -33.82 18.95 -1.81
N GLN A 260 -33.97 19.27 -3.09
CA GLN A 260 -35.09 18.87 -3.94
C GLN A 260 -34.83 17.48 -4.52
#